data_32c717d76cd2aa9cb1d49f31d0e21bbb
#
_entry.id   32c717d76cd2aa9cb1d49f31d0e21bbb
#
_cell.length_a   1.000
_cell.length_b   1.000
_cell.length_c   1.000
_cell.angle_alpha   90.00
_cell.angle_beta   90.00
_cell.angle_gamma   90.00
#
_symmetry.space_group_name_H-M   'P 1'
#
loop_
_entity.id
_entity.type
_entity.pdbx_description
1 polymer ?
#
loop_
_entity_poly.entity_id
_entity_poly.type
_entity_poly.pdbx_seq_one_letter_code
_entity_poly.pdbx_strand_id
1 'polypeptide(L)'
;MRQRAEPASAPQVEQWSELALIPVLATAGYYALPAELQRAPAIQFLPQILAYCSLALWAIKNTAASVRLGLAWPQLSQGLQWGLPVGVMLGAVNAMVILRVVPWLGFDIEFLRETPHAGMPVFIMLPWAILVIAIGVELNFRGFLLGRLTALLQRSWLRAYPWLGSGIAVIVSALVFSFDPFMLSTFKHLHWIAVWDGLVWGMMWVRLRNLSATIIAHAVEVIVMYSTLKLLF
;
A
#
# COMPACT_ATOMS: atom_id res chain seq x y z
N MET A 1 30.56 -31.21 27.29
CA MET A 1 29.22 -30.72 27.59
C MET A 1 28.49 -30.42 26.27
N ARG A 2 27.53 -31.27 25.84
CA ARG A 2 26.69 -31.02 24.67
C ARG A 2 25.56 -30.07 25.13
N GLN A 3 25.57 -28.84 24.67
CA GLN A 3 24.40 -27.96 24.81
C GLN A 3 23.21 -28.64 24.11
N ARG A 4 22.20 -29.00 24.87
CA ARG A 4 20.90 -29.41 24.30
C ARG A 4 20.34 -28.17 23.57
N ALA A 5 20.20 -28.27 22.25
CA ALA A 5 19.45 -27.29 21.48
C ALA A 5 18.03 -27.27 22.06
N GLU A 6 17.59 -26.13 22.57
CA GLU A 6 16.19 -25.94 22.97
C GLU A 6 15.29 -26.24 21.74
N PRO A 7 14.21 -27.00 21.92
CA PRO A 7 13.27 -27.25 20.83
C PRO A 7 12.73 -25.91 20.34
N ALA A 8 12.88 -25.65 19.04
CA ALA A 8 12.30 -24.47 18.40
C ALA A 8 10.83 -24.38 18.78
N SER A 9 10.42 -23.30 19.46
CA SER A 9 9.05 -23.08 19.87
C SER A 9 8.13 -23.21 18.66
N ALA A 10 7.04 -23.97 18.80
CA ALA A 10 6.04 -24.14 17.75
C ALA A 10 5.60 -22.75 17.23
N PRO A 11 5.40 -22.59 15.91
CA PRO A 11 5.01 -21.31 15.35
C PRO A 11 3.72 -20.84 16.00
N GLN A 12 3.80 -19.73 16.74
CA GLN A 12 2.63 -19.17 17.41
C GLN A 12 1.55 -18.84 16.39
N VAL A 13 0.33 -19.30 16.67
CA VAL A 13 -0.84 -18.98 15.83
C VAL A 13 -1.04 -17.47 15.82
N GLU A 14 -1.20 -16.91 14.64
CA GLU A 14 -1.48 -15.49 14.47
C GLU A 14 -2.82 -15.12 15.10
N GLN A 15 -2.80 -14.05 15.90
CA GLN A 15 -3.96 -13.53 16.60
C GLN A 15 -4.49 -12.26 15.92
N TRP A 16 -5.80 -12.02 16.02
CA TRP A 16 -6.46 -10.78 15.62
C TRP A 16 -6.26 -10.39 14.16
N SER A 17 -6.15 -11.37 13.26
CA SER A 17 -6.10 -11.10 11.82
C SER A 17 -7.36 -10.39 11.32
N GLU A 18 -8.48 -10.54 12.03
CA GLU A 18 -9.79 -9.93 11.76
C GLU A 18 -9.74 -8.39 11.83
N LEU A 19 -8.75 -7.81 12.53
CA LEU A 19 -8.54 -6.36 12.54
C LEU A 19 -8.31 -5.78 11.13
N ALA A 20 -7.90 -6.60 10.16
CA ALA A 20 -7.78 -6.19 8.76
C ALA A 20 -9.14 -5.87 8.10
N LEU A 21 -10.25 -6.28 8.68
CA LEU A 21 -11.58 -5.90 8.18
C LEU A 21 -11.93 -4.46 8.53
N ILE A 22 -11.32 -3.87 9.57
CA ILE A 22 -11.59 -2.49 10.00
C ILE A 22 -11.29 -1.48 8.89
N PRO A 23 -10.10 -1.43 8.24
CA PRO A 23 -9.87 -0.51 7.14
C PRO A 23 -10.81 -0.73 5.95
N VAL A 24 -11.18 -1.98 5.64
CA VAL A 24 -12.15 -2.27 4.58
C VAL A 24 -13.51 -1.66 4.89
N LEU A 25 -14.02 -1.93 6.10
CA LEU A 25 -15.32 -1.43 6.55
C LEU A 25 -15.32 0.09 6.74
N ALA A 26 -14.21 0.67 7.22
CA ALA A 26 -14.08 2.11 7.42
C ALA A 26 -14.08 2.85 6.06
N THR A 27 -13.34 2.34 5.05
CA THR A 27 -13.36 2.91 3.71
C THR A 27 -14.74 2.78 3.06
N ALA A 28 -15.38 1.62 3.14
CA ALA A 28 -16.73 1.43 2.62
C ALA A 28 -17.76 2.32 3.36
N GLY A 29 -17.67 2.39 4.69
CA GLY A 29 -18.53 3.21 5.53
C GLY A 29 -18.40 4.70 5.26
N TYR A 30 -17.20 5.19 4.93
CA TYR A 30 -17.01 6.59 4.54
C TYR A 30 -17.90 6.98 3.36
N TYR A 31 -18.02 6.14 2.33
CA TYR A 31 -18.86 6.42 1.17
C TYR A 31 -20.36 6.29 1.43
N ALA A 32 -20.75 5.71 2.54
CA ALA A 32 -22.14 5.69 3.00
C ALA A 32 -22.54 6.95 3.80
N LEU A 33 -21.58 7.82 4.15
CA LEU A 33 -21.86 9.06 4.87
C LEU A 33 -22.49 10.13 3.95
N PRO A 34 -23.28 11.08 4.50
CA PRO A 34 -23.72 12.27 3.78
C PRO A 34 -22.54 13.09 3.24
N ALA A 35 -22.72 13.71 2.06
CA ALA A 35 -21.68 14.46 1.37
C ALA A 35 -21.05 15.58 2.22
N GLU A 36 -21.82 16.18 3.11
CA GLU A 36 -21.36 17.22 4.03
C GLU A 36 -20.30 16.69 5.00
N LEU A 37 -20.51 15.47 5.53
CA LEU A 37 -19.55 14.82 6.42
C LEU A 37 -18.32 14.36 5.67
N GLN A 38 -18.47 13.85 4.43
CA GLN A 38 -17.33 13.43 3.61
C GLN A 38 -16.35 14.57 3.32
N ARG A 39 -16.82 15.84 3.30
CA ARG A 39 -15.95 17.01 3.07
C ARG A 39 -15.13 17.42 4.28
N ALA A 40 -15.44 16.92 5.47
CA ALA A 40 -14.70 17.25 6.68
C ALA A 40 -13.33 16.55 6.69
N PRO A 41 -12.19 17.28 6.78
CA PRO A 41 -10.85 16.67 6.72
C PRO A 41 -10.65 15.55 7.75
N ALA A 42 -11.15 15.73 8.98
CA ALA A 42 -11.04 14.70 10.03
C ALA A 42 -11.72 13.39 9.63
N ILE A 43 -12.84 13.46 8.89
CA ILE A 43 -13.58 12.28 8.41
C ILE A 43 -12.85 11.64 7.22
N GLN A 44 -12.21 12.42 6.36
CA GLN A 44 -11.41 11.90 5.25
C GLN A 44 -10.22 11.05 5.74
N PHE A 45 -9.59 11.44 6.85
CA PHE A 45 -8.48 10.70 7.43
C PHE A 45 -8.89 9.55 8.36
N LEU A 46 -10.17 9.46 8.73
CA LEU A 46 -10.65 8.45 9.68
C LEU A 46 -10.34 7.00 9.25
N PRO A 47 -10.54 6.57 7.97
CA PRO A 47 -10.18 5.22 7.54
C PRO A 47 -8.69 4.93 7.71
N GLN A 48 -7.81 5.89 7.41
CA GLN A 48 -6.36 5.73 7.59
C GLN A 48 -5.98 5.62 9.07
N ILE A 49 -6.54 6.47 9.93
CA ILE A 49 -6.30 6.41 11.38
C ILE A 49 -6.70 5.05 11.92
N LEU A 50 -7.91 4.56 11.58
CA LEU A 50 -8.39 3.26 12.01
C LEU A 50 -7.51 2.11 11.48
N ALA A 51 -7.00 2.23 10.24
CA ALA A 51 -6.11 1.25 9.66
C ALA A 51 -4.77 1.17 10.42
N TYR A 52 -4.14 2.32 10.73
CA TYR A 52 -2.89 2.34 11.51
C TYR A 52 -3.09 1.91 12.96
N CYS A 53 -4.21 2.26 13.59
CA CYS A 53 -4.57 1.74 14.92
C CYS A 53 -4.72 0.21 14.89
N SER A 54 -5.39 -0.32 13.87
CA SER A 54 -5.56 -1.77 13.70
C SER A 54 -4.24 -2.50 13.48
N LEU A 55 -3.35 -1.94 12.65
CA LEU A 55 -1.99 -2.44 12.46
C LEU A 55 -1.21 -2.45 13.79
N ALA A 56 -1.24 -1.36 14.54
CA ALA A 56 -0.53 -1.24 15.81
C ALA A 56 -1.05 -2.26 16.84
N LEU A 57 -2.37 -2.36 16.99
CA LEU A 57 -2.99 -3.34 17.89
C LEU A 57 -2.65 -4.78 17.51
N TRP A 58 -2.69 -5.10 16.22
CA TRP A 58 -2.29 -6.41 15.72
C TRP A 58 -0.80 -6.68 15.99
N ALA A 59 0.08 -5.70 15.73
CA ALA A 59 1.51 -5.86 15.94
C ALA A 59 1.88 -6.08 17.41
N ILE A 60 1.22 -5.40 18.34
CA ILE A 60 1.41 -5.60 19.80
C ILE A 60 1.03 -7.03 20.23
N LYS A 61 0.01 -7.63 19.61
CA LYS A 61 -0.48 -8.97 19.96
C LYS A 61 0.29 -10.09 19.30
N ASN A 62 1.11 -9.81 18.28
CA ASN A 62 1.81 -10.85 17.53
C ASN A 62 3.31 -10.73 17.66
N THR A 63 3.93 -11.71 18.29
CA THR A 63 5.39 -11.86 18.23
C THR A 63 5.82 -12.06 16.77
N ALA A 64 7.00 -11.57 16.41
CA ALA A 64 7.51 -11.60 15.03
C ALA A 64 6.60 -10.87 14.00
N ALA A 65 5.89 -9.81 14.41
CA ALA A 65 5.07 -9.00 13.53
C ALA A 65 5.85 -8.49 12.30
N SER A 66 7.10 -8.07 12.46
CA SER A 66 7.97 -7.63 11.34
C SER A 66 8.16 -8.71 10.28
N VAL A 67 8.41 -9.96 10.70
CA VAL A 67 8.56 -11.09 9.78
C VAL A 67 7.24 -11.39 9.07
N ARG A 68 6.11 -11.30 9.78
CA ARG A 68 4.77 -11.51 9.20
C ARG A 68 4.38 -10.41 8.22
N LEU A 69 4.89 -9.20 8.40
CA LEU A 69 4.75 -8.08 7.45
C LEU A 69 5.65 -8.25 6.21
N GLY A 70 6.64 -9.13 6.27
CA GLY A 70 7.65 -9.29 5.22
C GLY A 70 8.84 -8.34 5.36
N LEU A 71 9.11 -7.86 6.58
CA LEU A 71 10.26 -7.03 6.91
C LEU A 71 11.38 -7.90 7.51
N ALA A 72 12.28 -8.36 6.67
CA ALA A 72 13.47 -9.10 7.09
C ALA A 72 14.72 -8.52 6.41
N TRP A 73 15.70 -8.10 7.20
CA TRP A 73 16.96 -7.53 6.70
C TRP A 73 17.66 -8.37 5.62
N PRO A 74 17.72 -9.70 5.71
CA PRO A 74 18.35 -10.51 4.67
C PRO A 74 17.67 -10.42 3.31
N GLN A 75 16.42 -9.95 3.26
CA GLN A 75 15.63 -9.81 2.02
C GLN A 75 15.80 -8.45 1.34
N LEU A 76 16.57 -7.52 1.91
CA LEU A 76 16.72 -6.17 1.36
C LEU A 76 17.35 -6.18 -0.05
N SER A 77 18.35 -7.02 -0.29
CA SER A 77 18.98 -7.18 -1.61
C SER A 77 17.97 -7.64 -2.68
N GLN A 78 17.13 -8.62 -2.34
CA GLN A 78 16.03 -9.05 -3.19
C GLN A 78 15.00 -7.92 -3.38
N GLY A 79 14.74 -7.14 -2.32
CA GLY A 79 13.88 -5.96 -2.38
C GLY A 79 14.37 -4.94 -3.39
N LEU A 80 15.66 -4.62 -3.39
CA LEU A 80 16.29 -3.74 -4.37
C LEU A 80 16.23 -4.32 -5.79
N GLN A 81 16.55 -5.60 -5.95
CA GLN A 81 16.57 -6.28 -7.24
C GLN A 81 15.21 -6.22 -7.96
N TRP A 82 14.12 -6.38 -7.24
CA TRP A 82 12.77 -6.36 -7.81
C TRP A 82 12.11 -4.99 -7.73
N GLY A 83 12.32 -4.27 -6.63
CA GLY A 83 11.67 -2.98 -6.38
C GLY A 83 12.15 -1.89 -7.34
N LEU A 84 13.45 -1.79 -7.61
CA LEU A 84 13.99 -0.76 -8.52
C LEU A 84 13.42 -0.86 -9.94
N PRO A 85 13.52 -2.00 -10.65
CA PRO A 85 13.03 -2.07 -12.03
C PRO A 85 11.51 -1.93 -12.11
N VAL A 86 10.76 -2.49 -11.17
CA VAL A 86 9.30 -2.35 -11.13
C VAL A 86 8.91 -0.91 -10.88
N GLY A 87 9.55 -0.22 -9.92
CA GLY A 87 9.28 1.18 -9.62
C GLY A 87 9.59 2.12 -10.80
N VAL A 88 10.75 1.93 -11.45
CA VAL A 88 11.10 2.73 -12.65
C VAL A 88 10.08 2.49 -13.77
N MET A 89 9.71 1.24 -14.02
CA MET A 89 8.75 0.90 -15.07
C MET A 89 7.37 1.52 -14.79
N LEU A 90 6.83 1.35 -13.58
CA LEU A 90 5.54 1.93 -13.20
C LEU A 90 5.59 3.47 -13.23
N GLY A 91 6.64 4.09 -12.69
CA GLY A 91 6.79 5.54 -12.70
C GLY A 91 6.82 6.12 -14.13
N ALA A 92 7.52 5.45 -15.05
CA ALA A 92 7.55 5.85 -16.45
C ALA A 92 6.17 5.67 -17.13
N VAL A 93 5.50 4.54 -16.90
CA VAL A 93 4.15 4.27 -17.41
C VAL A 93 3.15 5.29 -16.85
N ASN A 94 3.13 5.53 -15.54
CA ASN A 94 2.23 6.47 -14.90
C ASN A 94 2.47 7.92 -15.41
N ALA A 95 3.72 8.34 -15.51
CA ALA A 95 4.06 9.64 -16.08
C ALA A 95 3.56 9.78 -17.54
N MET A 96 3.79 8.76 -18.37
CA MET A 96 3.29 8.74 -19.75
C MET A 96 1.76 8.80 -19.80
N VAL A 97 1.08 8.02 -18.97
CA VAL A 97 -0.38 8.01 -18.90
C VAL A 97 -0.92 9.39 -18.48
N ILE A 98 -0.38 9.97 -17.41
CA ILE A 98 -0.80 11.28 -16.90
C ILE A 98 -0.56 12.38 -17.97
N LEU A 99 0.60 12.39 -18.61
CA LEU A 99 0.99 13.47 -19.51
C LEU A 99 0.42 13.35 -20.93
N ARG A 100 0.04 12.15 -21.36
CA ARG A 100 -0.41 11.90 -22.74
C ARG A 100 -1.83 11.33 -22.83
N VAL A 101 -2.09 10.24 -22.10
CA VAL A 101 -3.37 9.53 -22.23
C VAL A 101 -4.50 10.31 -21.59
N VAL A 102 -4.29 10.84 -20.39
CA VAL A 102 -5.31 11.59 -19.63
C VAL A 102 -5.76 12.85 -20.39
N PRO A 103 -4.86 13.73 -20.89
CA PRO A 103 -5.27 14.87 -21.73
C PRO A 103 -5.88 14.45 -23.06
N TRP A 104 -5.39 13.38 -23.68
CA TRP A 104 -5.99 12.85 -24.91
C TRP A 104 -7.45 12.41 -24.73
N LEU A 105 -7.79 11.91 -23.53
CA LEU A 105 -9.16 11.58 -23.15
C LEU A 105 -10.00 12.81 -22.77
N GLY A 106 -9.43 14.02 -22.82
CA GLY A 106 -10.12 15.29 -22.50
C GLY A 106 -10.17 15.64 -21.01
N PHE A 107 -9.40 14.94 -20.16
CA PHE A 107 -9.33 15.24 -18.73
C PHE A 107 -8.22 16.24 -18.42
N ASP A 108 -8.50 17.18 -17.53
CA ASP A 108 -7.53 18.15 -17.03
C ASP A 108 -6.56 17.53 -16.03
N ILE A 109 -5.28 17.92 -16.13
CA ILE A 109 -4.21 17.51 -15.20
C ILE A 109 -3.56 18.71 -14.46
N GLU A 110 -3.98 19.95 -14.76
CA GLU A 110 -3.41 21.15 -14.14
C GLU A 110 -3.60 21.19 -12.62
N PHE A 111 -4.66 20.55 -12.10
CA PHE A 111 -4.90 20.44 -10.66
C PHE A 111 -3.75 19.75 -9.91
N LEU A 112 -2.89 18.99 -10.59
CA LEU A 112 -1.73 18.36 -9.96
C LEU A 112 -0.74 19.39 -9.40
N ARG A 113 -0.70 20.61 -9.96
CA ARG A 113 0.11 21.72 -9.45
C ARG A 113 -0.34 22.24 -8.09
N GLU A 114 -1.61 22.03 -7.76
CA GLU A 114 -2.23 22.47 -6.50
C GLU A 114 -2.17 21.41 -5.40
N THR A 115 -1.68 20.21 -5.72
CA THR A 115 -1.56 19.15 -4.73
C THR A 115 -0.54 19.49 -3.65
N PRO A 116 -0.72 19.04 -2.39
CA PRO A 116 0.27 19.25 -1.33
C PRO A 116 1.68 18.80 -1.70
N HIS A 117 1.78 17.74 -2.51
CA HIS A 117 3.05 17.19 -2.98
C HIS A 117 3.77 18.16 -3.95
N ALA A 118 3.04 18.80 -4.84
CA ALA A 118 3.60 19.76 -5.80
C ALA A 118 4.12 21.03 -5.12
N GLY A 119 3.46 21.48 -4.04
CA GLY A 119 3.86 22.65 -3.24
C GLY A 119 5.06 22.41 -2.34
N MET A 120 5.45 21.16 -2.12
CA MET A 120 6.55 20.82 -1.22
C MET A 120 7.92 21.08 -1.87
N PRO A 121 8.91 21.68 -1.16
CA PRO A 121 10.26 21.83 -1.67
C PRO A 121 10.88 20.50 -2.10
N VAL A 122 11.55 20.47 -3.26
CA VAL A 122 12.10 19.24 -3.87
C VAL A 122 13.03 18.50 -2.90
N PHE A 123 13.87 19.20 -2.13
CA PHE A 123 14.81 18.59 -1.19
C PHE A 123 14.12 17.94 0.04
N ILE A 124 12.87 18.31 0.33
CA ILE A 124 12.04 17.65 1.35
C ILE A 124 11.27 16.51 0.71
N MET A 125 10.67 16.75 -0.46
CA MET A 125 9.90 15.74 -1.18
C MET A 125 10.78 14.56 -1.58
N LEU A 126 11.94 14.83 -2.17
CA LEU A 126 12.95 13.85 -2.55
C LEU A 126 14.15 13.89 -1.59
N PRO A 127 14.50 12.80 -0.93
CA PRO A 127 13.88 11.47 -0.90
C PRO A 127 12.88 11.27 0.27
N TRP A 128 12.85 12.20 1.23
CA TRP A 128 12.32 11.95 2.58
C TRP A 128 10.81 11.75 2.61
N ALA A 129 10.04 12.70 2.08
CA ALA A 129 8.58 12.61 2.14
C ALA A 129 8.08 11.38 1.36
N ILE A 130 8.62 11.15 0.17
CA ILE A 130 8.26 9.99 -0.66
C ILE A 130 8.59 8.68 0.05
N LEU A 131 9.78 8.56 0.64
CA LEU A 131 10.18 7.34 1.34
C LEU A 131 9.31 7.08 2.58
N VAL A 132 9.04 8.11 3.39
CA VAL A 132 8.19 7.97 4.58
C VAL A 132 6.76 7.60 4.21
N ILE A 133 6.21 8.22 3.16
CA ILE A 133 4.87 7.90 2.65
C ILE A 133 4.84 6.45 2.13
N ALA A 134 5.82 6.04 1.31
CA ALA A 134 5.90 4.69 0.80
C ALA A 134 6.00 3.64 1.91
N ILE A 135 6.82 3.88 2.95
CA ILE A 135 6.91 2.97 4.11
C ILE A 135 5.55 2.86 4.79
N GLY A 136 4.91 3.98 5.12
CA GLY A 136 3.60 3.98 5.81
C GLY A 136 2.53 3.27 5.01
N VAL A 137 2.40 3.60 3.73
CA VAL A 137 1.40 3.01 2.82
C VAL A 137 1.62 1.50 2.67
N GLU A 138 2.86 1.07 2.40
CA GLU A 138 3.14 -0.35 2.18
C GLU A 138 3.01 -1.18 3.46
N LEU A 139 3.39 -0.65 4.62
CA LEU A 139 3.15 -1.28 5.91
C LEU A 139 1.67 -1.55 6.14
N ASN A 140 0.83 -0.57 5.84
CA ASN A 140 -0.61 -0.66 6.05
C ASN A 140 -1.28 -1.57 5.01
N PHE A 141 -1.10 -1.29 3.72
CA PHE A 141 -1.88 -1.96 2.67
C PHE A 141 -1.32 -3.33 2.28
N ARG A 142 0.00 -3.51 2.18
CA ARG A 142 0.61 -4.79 1.76
C ARG A 142 1.02 -5.63 2.94
N GLY A 143 1.73 -5.05 3.90
CA GLY A 143 2.15 -5.78 5.09
C GLY A 143 0.97 -6.23 5.94
N PHE A 144 0.12 -5.30 6.34
CA PHE A 144 -0.99 -5.58 7.25
C PHE A 144 -2.25 -6.02 6.51
N LEU A 145 -2.92 -5.15 5.77
CA LEU A 145 -4.22 -5.43 5.18
C LEU A 145 -4.18 -6.67 4.28
N LEU A 146 -3.37 -6.65 3.22
CA LEU A 146 -3.24 -7.77 2.28
C LEU A 146 -2.77 -9.04 2.99
N GLY A 147 -1.76 -8.93 3.85
CA GLY A 147 -1.22 -10.07 4.58
C GLY A 147 -2.26 -10.75 5.47
N ARG A 148 -3.04 -9.97 6.19
CA ARG A 148 -4.08 -10.51 7.11
C ARG A 148 -5.30 -11.00 6.37
N LEU A 149 -5.76 -10.29 5.33
CA LEU A 149 -6.83 -10.80 4.46
C LEU A 149 -6.46 -12.15 3.84
N THR A 150 -5.23 -12.28 3.34
CA THR A 150 -4.74 -13.57 2.82
C THR A 150 -4.81 -14.66 3.91
N ALA A 151 -4.37 -14.36 5.14
CA ALA A 151 -4.42 -15.31 6.25
C ALA A 151 -5.86 -15.69 6.63
N LEU A 152 -6.79 -14.73 6.64
CA LEU A 152 -8.21 -14.98 6.92
C LEU A 152 -8.86 -15.86 5.84
N LEU A 153 -8.66 -15.53 4.57
CA LEU A 153 -9.25 -16.27 3.46
C LEU A 153 -8.71 -17.71 3.38
N GLN A 154 -7.44 -17.91 3.74
CA GLN A 154 -6.84 -19.25 3.83
C GLN A 154 -7.36 -20.09 5.03
N ARG A 155 -8.03 -19.48 6.00
CA ARG A 155 -8.74 -20.20 7.08
C ARG A 155 -10.17 -20.59 6.70
N SER A 156 -10.73 -20.03 5.65
CA SER A 156 -12.08 -20.30 5.13
C SER A 156 -12.11 -21.48 4.16
N TRP A 157 -13.25 -21.70 3.51
CA TRP A 157 -13.39 -22.66 2.41
C TRP A 157 -12.41 -22.43 1.24
N LEU A 158 -11.87 -21.20 1.10
CA LEU A 158 -10.82 -20.85 0.12
C LEU A 158 -9.47 -21.50 0.42
N ARG A 159 -9.32 -22.19 1.55
CA ARG A 159 -8.13 -23.01 1.83
C ARG A 159 -7.84 -24.04 0.74
N ALA A 160 -8.87 -24.55 0.10
CA ALA A 160 -8.73 -25.48 -1.04
C ALA A 160 -8.17 -24.80 -2.31
N TYR A 161 -8.27 -23.46 -2.40
CA TYR A 161 -7.84 -22.67 -3.56
C TYR A 161 -6.99 -21.47 -3.12
N PRO A 162 -5.74 -21.69 -2.64
CA PRO A 162 -4.91 -20.64 -2.05
C PRO A 162 -4.63 -19.46 -2.99
N TRP A 163 -4.50 -19.74 -4.28
CA TRP A 163 -4.28 -18.72 -5.31
C TRP A 163 -5.50 -17.78 -5.44
N LEU A 164 -6.72 -18.30 -5.34
CA LEU A 164 -7.94 -17.52 -5.39
C LEU A 164 -8.08 -16.62 -4.16
N GLY A 165 -7.83 -17.17 -2.96
CA GLY A 165 -7.82 -16.38 -1.72
C GLY A 165 -6.81 -15.24 -1.76
N SER A 166 -5.59 -15.50 -2.24
CA SER A 166 -4.57 -14.46 -2.41
C SER A 166 -4.96 -13.43 -3.46
N GLY A 167 -5.54 -13.85 -4.58
CA GLY A 167 -6.03 -12.96 -5.63
C GLY A 167 -7.13 -12.01 -5.13
N ILE A 168 -8.12 -12.54 -4.40
CA ILE A 168 -9.18 -11.73 -3.77
C ILE A 168 -8.57 -10.72 -2.79
N ALA A 169 -7.64 -11.15 -1.94
CA ALA A 169 -6.97 -10.27 -1.00
C ALA A 169 -6.20 -9.14 -1.71
N VAL A 170 -5.52 -9.42 -2.82
CA VAL A 170 -4.83 -8.41 -3.65
C VAL A 170 -5.82 -7.39 -4.20
N ILE A 171 -6.93 -7.86 -4.79
CA ILE A 171 -7.97 -6.98 -5.36
C ILE A 171 -8.56 -6.09 -4.26
N VAL A 172 -8.97 -6.67 -3.13
CA VAL A 172 -9.55 -5.90 -2.01
C VAL A 172 -8.56 -4.87 -1.49
N SER A 173 -7.29 -5.26 -1.29
CA SER A 173 -6.25 -4.32 -0.81
C SER A 173 -5.98 -3.20 -1.81
N ALA A 174 -5.96 -3.49 -3.11
CA ALA A 174 -5.79 -2.49 -4.17
C ALA A 174 -6.98 -1.51 -4.22
N LEU A 175 -8.21 -2.01 -4.10
CA LEU A 175 -9.41 -1.18 -4.07
C LEU A 175 -9.45 -0.29 -2.81
N VAL A 176 -9.19 -0.85 -1.61
CA VAL A 176 -9.17 -0.04 -0.37
C VAL A 176 -8.10 1.05 -0.45
N PHE A 177 -6.94 0.77 -1.05
CA PHE A 177 -5.89 1.76 -1.29
C PHE A 177 -6.33 2.85 -2.26
N SER A 178 -6.84 2.49 -3.44
CA SER A 178 -7.20 3.45 -4.48
C SER A 178 -8.45 4.26 -4.15
N PHE A 179 -9.38 3.69 -3.37
CA PHE A 179 -10.57 4.38 -2.87
C PHE A 179 -10.39 4.96 -1.46
N ASP A 180 -9.16 5.04 -0.96
CA ASP A 180 -8.89 5.82 0.23
C ASP A 180 -9.36 7.27 0.03
N PRO A 181 -10.14 7.85 0.97
CA PRO A 181 -10.74 9.18 0.79
C PRO A 181 -9.73 10.28 0.49
N PHE A 182 -8.54 10.22 1.10
CA PHE A 182 -7.48 11.19 0.83
C PHE A 182 -6.92 11.04 -0.59
N MET A 183 -6.72 9.81 -1.06
CA MET A 183 -6.29 9.53 -2.44
C MET A 183 -7.30 10.07 -3.44
N LEU A 184 -8.59 9.78 -3.23
CA LEU A 184 -9.65 10.23 -4.13
C LEU A 184 -9.78 11.76 -4.16
N SER A 185 -9.70 12.42 -2.99
CA SER A 185 -9.79 13.89 -2.90
C SER A 185 -8.58 14.60 -3.50
N THR A 186 -7.38 14.02 -3.34
CA THR A 186 -6.11 14.59 -3.81
C THR A 186 -5.90 14.37 -5.31
N PHE A 187 -6.11 13.13 -5.78
CA PHE A 187 -5.80 12.75 -7.17
C PHE A 187 -7.02 12.74 -8.09
N LYS A 188 -8.20 13.06 -7.56
CA LYS A 188 -9.45 13.19 -8.33
C LYS A 188 -9.64 11.99 -9.27
N HIS A 189 -9.86 12.25 -10.55
CA HIS A 189 -10.03 11.21 -11.57
C HIS A 189 -8.78 10.39 -11.88
N LEU A 190 -7.59 10.73 -11.33
CA LEU A 190 -6.37 9.93 -11.48
C LEU A 190 -6.24 8.81 -10.44
N HIS A 191 -7.14 8.72 -9.45
CA HIS A 191 -7.07 7.67 -8.40
C HIS A 191 -7.10 6.25 -8.97
N TRP A 192 -7.64 6.02 -10.17
CA TRP A 192 -7.65 4.72 -10.83
C TRP A 192 -6.23 4.21 -11.17
N ILE A 193 -5.22 5.11 -11.29
CA ILE A 193 -3.81 4.72 -11.42
C ILE A 193 -3.40 3.88 -10.21
N ALA A 194 -3.82 4.26 -9.01
CA ALA A 194 -3.53 3.52 -7.79
C ALA A 194 -4.14 2.10 -7.77
N VAL A 195 -5.15 1.80 -8.62
CA VAL A 195 -5.71 0.44 -8.73
C VAL A 195 -4.67 -0.52 -9.31
N TRP A 196 -4.10 -0.19 -10.47
CA TRP A 196 -3.13 -1.10 -11.08
C TRP A 196 -1.81 -1.12 -10.32
N ASP A 197 -1.35 0.01 -9.75
CA ASP A 197 -0.19 0.03 -8.86
C ASP A 197 -0.43 -0.89 -7.66
N GLY A 198 -1.61 -0.77 -7.06
CA GLY A 198 -2.05 -1.63 -5.98
C GLY A 198 -2.05 -3.12 -6.33
N LEU A 199 -2.48 -3.46 -7.54
CA LEU A 199 -2.46 -4.84 -8.05
C LEU A 199 -1.03 -5.34 -8.27
N VAL A 200 -0.16 -4.53 -8.90
CA VAL A 200 1.23 -4.91 -9.17
C VAL A 200 2.01 -5.11 -7.88
N TRP A 201 1.96 -4.15 -6.95
CA TRP A 201 2.65 -4.25 -5.66
C TRP A 201 2.05 -5.36 -4.80
N GLY A 202 0.72 -5.55 -4.84
CA GLY A 202 0.06 -6.64 -4.13
C GLY A 202 0.51 -8.02 -4.64
N MET A 203 0.57 -8.22 -5.95
CA MET A 203 1.08 -9.45 -6.55
C MET A 203 2.56 -9.67 -6.23
N MET A 204 3.37 -8.60 -6.28
CA MET A 204 4.79 -8.67 -5.90
C MET A 204 4.95 -9.10 -4.45
N TRP A 205 4.18 -8.51 -3.52
CA TRP A 205 4.21 -8.91 -2.12
C TRP A 205 3.78 -10.37 -1.91
N VAL A 206 2.70 -10.82 -2.56
CA VAL A 206 2.23 -12.21 -2.44
C VAL A 206 3.29 -13.21 -2.92
N ARG A 207 4.02 -12.89 -3.99
CA ARG A 207 5.06 -13.77 -4.56
C ARG A 207 6.36 -13.76 -3.77
N LEU A 208 6.81 -12.59 -3.34
CA LEU A 208 8.12 -12.42 -2.71
C LEU A 208 8.07 -12.51 -1.18
N ARG A 209 6.91 -12.24 -0.58
CA ARG A 209 6.75 -12.08 0.88
C ARG A 209 7.76 -11.11 1.48
N ASN A 210 8.10 -10.08 0.72
CA ASN A 210 9.15 -9.11 0.98
C ASN A 210 8.57 -7.70 0.85
N LEU A 211 8.31 -7.05 1.97
CA LEU A 211 7.74 -5.71 2.00
C LEU A 211 8.75 -4.64 1.54
N SER A 212 10.06 -4.89 1.72
CA SER A 212 11.08 -3.97 1.20
C SER A 212 11.00 -3.81 -0.31
N ALA A 213 10.60 -4.88 -1.04
CA ALA A 213 10.43 -4.81 -2.48
C ALA A 213 9.31 -3.86 -2.90
N THR A 214 8.17 -3.89 -2.20
CA THR A 214 7.04 -2.99 -2.49
C THR A 214 7.31 -1.57 -2.03
N ILE A 215 7.96 -1.37 -0.87
CA ILE A 215 8.37 -0.04 -0.40
C ILE A 215 9.32 0.62 -1.43
N ILE A 216 10.31 -0.11 -1.92
CA ILE A 216 11.26 0.41 -2.90
C ILE A 216 10.57 0.69 -4.23
N ALA A 217 9.71 -0.23 -4.70
CA ALA A 217 8.96 -0.03 -5.95
C ALA A 217 8.08 1.21 -5.87
N HIS A 218 7.33 1.38 -4.80
CA HIS A 218 6.47 2.54 -4.57
C HIS A 218 7.29 3.85 -4.48
N ALA A 219 8.35 3.87 -3.66
CA ALA A 219 9.18 5.06 -3.53
C ALA A 219 9.81 5.47 -4.87
N VAL A 220 10.37 4.51 -5.62
CA VAL A 220 11.01 4.76 -6.92
C VAL A 220 9.99 5.18 -7.97
N GLU A 221 8.83 4.55 -8.01
CA GLU A 221 7.71 4.93 -8.88
C GLU A 221 7.32 6.39 -8.67
N VAL A 222 7.05 6.78 -7.41
CA VAL A 222 6.67 8.17 -7.09
C VAL A 222 7.82 9.15 -7.39
N ILE A 223 9.09 8.79 -7.13
CA ILE A 223 10.24 9.62 -7.48
C ILE A 223 10.30 9.87 -8.99
N VAL A 224 10.18 8.82 -9.80
CA VAL A 224 10.23 8.93 -11.27
C VAL A 224 9.05 9.78 -11.77
N MET A 225 7.85 9.48 -11.34
CA MET A 225 6.63 10.20 -11.71
C MET A 225 6.72 11.68 -11.30
N TYR A 226 7.00 11.95 -10.01
CA TYR A 226 7.11 13.31 -9.47
C TYR A 226 8.18 14.13 -10.20
N SER A 227 9.38 13.56 -10.39
CA SER A 227 10.47 14.25 -11.09
C SER A 227 10.10 14.57 -12.53
N THR A 228 9.46 13.65 -13.23
CA THR A 228 9.02 13.84 -14.61
C THR A 228 7.96 14.95 -14.70
N LEU A 229 6.95 14.91 -13.82
CA LEU A 229 5.92 15.94 -13.78
C LEU A 229 6.51 17.32 -13.44
N LYS A 230 7.41 17.39 -12.44
CA LYS A 230 8.03 18.65 -12.02
C LYS A 230 8.92 19.29 -13.08
N LEU A 231 9.49 18.50 -14.00
CA LEU A 231 10.31 18.99 -15.12
C LEU A 231 9.48 19.47 -16.31
N LEU A 232 8.27 18.93 -16.50
CA LEU A 232 7.42 19.17 -17.67
C LEU A 232 6.26 20.13 -17.40
N PHE A 233 5.96 20.39 -16.14
CA PHE A 233 5.00 21.38 -15.64
C PHE A 233 5.73 22.60 -15.07
#